data_1c5db3c08dbd1057d60f226dec7fff3c
#
_entry.id   1c5db3c08dbd1057d60f226dec7fff3c
#
_cell.length_a   1.000
_cell.length_b   1.000
_cell.length_c   1.000
_cell.angle_alpha   90.00
_cell.angle_beta   90.00
_cell.angle_gamma   90.00
#
_symmetry.space_group_name_H-M   'P 1'
#
loop_
_entity.id
_entity.type
_entity.pdbx_description
1 polymer ?
#
loop_
_entity_poly.entity_id
_entity_poly.type
_entity_poly.pdbx_seq_one_letter_code
_entity_poly.pdbx_strand_id
1 'polypeptide(L)'
;EQRLQLRSKVQRPRCVAVVERLLPEPIAREWIRRMTRAIRTVDAHSLITVGLVSWSLKRPKVLYSGFDPHVLAGEVDFISVHLYPEAKKVDADIETLRGFAVGKPIVIEETFPLKCSREEFARFLRESKSHASGWIGFYWGRTLAECRKSREIADAMMASWLEIFQVGIP
;
A
#
# COMPACT_ATOMS: atom_id res chain seq x y z
N GLU A 1 6.50 -2.44 -54.85
CA GLU A 1 5.82 -2.35 -53.50
C GLU A 1 6.78 -2.80 -52.41
N GLN A 2 7.59 -1.87 -51.88
CA GLN A 2 8.46 -2.10 -50.75
C GLN A 2 7.72 -1.63 -49.47
N ARG A 3 7.24 -2.58 -48.66
CA ARG A 3 6.76 -2.30 -47.32
C ARG A 3 7.95 -1.96 -46.42
N LEU A 4 8.11 -0.69 -46.09
CA LEU A 4 8.99 -0.22 -45.03
C LEU A 4 8.49 -0.76 -43.69
N GLN A 5 9.19 -1.78 -43.14
CA GLN A 5 9.04 -2.16 -41.75
C GLN A 5 9.77 -1.15 -40.87
N LEU A 6 9.06 -0.16 -40.38
CA LEU A 6 9.52 0.69 -39.28
C LEU A 6 9.44 -0.14 -37.97
N ARG A 7 10.51 -0.84 -37.62
CA ARG A 7 10.72 -1.29 -36.24
C ARG A 7 11.05 -0.05 -35.40
N SER A 8 10.04 0.47 -34.70
CA SER A 8 10.29 1.45 -33.64
C SER A 8 11.06 0.76 -32.53
N LYS A 9 12.37 0.95 -32.49
CA LYS A 9 13.17 0.76 -31.27
C LYS A 9 12.71 1.84 -30.30
N VAL A 10 11.75 1.53 -29.45
CA VAL A 10 11.44 2.36 -28.28
C VAL A 10 12.68 2.28 -27.40
N GLN A 11 13.58 3.25 -27.56
CA GLN A 11 14.64 3.49 -26.60
C GLN A 11 13.94 3.88 -25.27
N ARG A 12 14.01 2.98 -24.28
CA ARG A 12 13.59 3.34 -22.92
C ARG A 12 14.38 4.59 -22.52
N PRO A 13 13.70 5.65 -22.05
CA PRO A 13 14.39 6.88 -21.71
C PRO A 13 15.49 6.58 -20.68
N ARG A 14 16.64 7.18 -20.87
CA ARG A 14 17.80 7.05 -19.96
C ARG A 14 17.45 7.37 -18.50
N CYS A 15 16.36 8.12 -18.26
CA CYS A 15 15.84 8.42 -16.94
C CYS A 15 15.40 7.18 -16.14
N VAL A 16 14.85 6.13 -16.77
CA VAL A 16 14.42 4.89 -16.07
C VAL A 16 15.63 4.13 -15.55
N ALA A 17 16.70 4.04 -16.34
CA ALA A 17 17.95 3.37 -15.92
C ALA A 17 18.70 4.15 -14.82
N VAL A 18 18.47 5.46 -14.70
CA VAL A 18 19.03 6.31 -13.64
C VAL A 18 18.22 6.14 -12.35
N VAL A 19 16.90 6.03 -12.44
CA VAL A 19 16.03 5.81 -11.27
C VAL A 19 16.25 4.42 -10.66
N GLU A 20 16.47 3.38 -11.47
CA GLU A 20 16.85 2.03 -10.99
C GLU A 20 18.20 2.00 -10.25
N ARG A 21 19.08 3.00 -10.47
CA ARG A 21 20.36 3.14 -9.77
C ARG A 21 20.33 4.08 -8.56
N LEU A 22 19.26 4.86 -8.36
CA LEU A 22 19.29 6.05 -7.50
C LEU A 22 18.62 5.89 -6.13
N LEU A 23 18.04 4.74 -5.77
CA LEU A 23 17.54 4.51 -4.40
C LEU A 23 18.13 3.23 -3.81
N PRO A 24 19.43 3.16 -3.54
CA PRO A 24 19.94 2.12 -2.67
C PRO A 24 19.32 2.31 -1.27
N GLU A 25 19.02 1.21 -0.60
CA GLU A 25 18.48 1.16 0.77
C GLU A 25 19.14 2.17 1.74
N PRO A 26 20.46 2.41 1.69
CA PRO A 26 21.10 3.43 2.54
C PRO A 26 20.57 4.86 2.32
N ILE A 27 20.20 5.22 1.09
CA ILE A 27 19.65 6.57 0.80
C ILE A 27 18.23 6.68 1.35
N ALA A 28 17.39 5.67 1.14
CA ALA A 28 16.04 5.64 1.69
C ALA A 28 16.06 5.72 3.22
N ARG A 29 16.92 4.92 3.87
CA ARG A 29 17.09 4.95 5.32
C ARG A 29 17.58 6.33 5.82
N GLU A 30 18.59 6.90 5.20
CA GLU A 30 19.13 8.20 5.61
C GLU A 30 18.07 9.31 5.43
N TRP A 31 17.27 9.24 4.35
CA TRP A 31 16.18 10.18 4.15
C TRP A 31 15.14 10.08 5.28
N ILE A 32 14.63 8.87 5.58
CA ILE A 32 13.69 8.65 6.69
C ILE A 32 14.28 9.14 8.02
N ARG A 33 15.52 8.79 8.31
CA ARG A 33 16.22 9.21 9.54
C ARG A 33 16.27 10.73 9.70
N ARG A 34 16.56 11.45 8.61
CA ARG A 34 16.57 12.92 8.63
C ARG A 34 15.17 13.50 8.85
N MET A 35 14.18 12.97 8.17
CA MET A 35 12.80 13.40 8.33
C MET A 35 12.30 13.14 9.75
N THR A 36 12.49 11.95 10.27
CA THR A 36 12.12 11.59 11.64
C THR A 36 12.80 12.52 12.66
N ARG A 37 14.10 12.76 12.53
CA ARG A 37 14.80 13.70 13.43
C ARG A 37 14.22 15.11 13.36
N ALA A 38 13.97 15.62 12.15
CA ALA A 38 13.38 16.94 11.98
C ALA A 38 12.00 17.05 12.63
N ILE A 39 11.13 16.04 12.46
CA ILE A 39 9.82 16.00 13.12
C ILE A 39 10.00 15.98 14.64
N ARG A 40 10.90 15.15 15.17
CA ARG A 40 11.13 15.00 16.61
C ARG A 40 11.65 16.28 17.28
N THR A 41 12.23 17.23 16.55
CA THR A 41 12.61 18.54 17.11
C THR A 41 11.41 19.40 17.50
N VAL A 42 10.25 19.17 16.91
CA VAL A 42 9.03 19.96 17.12
C VAL A 42 7.89 19.13 17.72
N ASP A 43 7.89 17.82 17.49
CA ASP A 43 6.88 16.87 17.98
C ASP A 43 7.56 15.58 18.47
N ALA A 44 7.66 15.46 19.79
CA ALA A 44 8.26 14.29 20.43
C ALA A 44 7.28 13.10 20.58
N HIS A 45 5.98 13.30 20.38
CA HIS A 45 4.94 12.36 20.79
C HIS A 45 4.19 11.68 19.66
N SER A 46 3.97 12.35 18.52
CA SER A 46 3.26 11.74 17.39
C SER A 46 4.00 10.54 16.84
N LEU A 47 3.24 9.50 16.50
CA LEU A 47 3.80 8.31 15.87
C LEU A 47 4.20 8.63 14.42
N ILE A 48 5.38 8.18 14.04
CA ILE A 48 5.97 8.41 12.72
C ILE A 48 6.02 7.09 11.95
N THR A 49 5.55 7.13 10.73
CA THR A 49 5.67 6.02 9.77
C THR A 49 5.94 6.54 8.37
N VAL A 50 6.08 5.63 7.42
CA VAL A 50 6.13 5.91 5.99
C VAL A 50 5.32 4.85 5.25
N GLY A 51 4.48 5.27 4.31
CA GLY A 51 3.66 4.36 3.50
C GLY A 51 4.52 3.49 2.59
N LEU A 52 4.45 2.19 2.79
CA LEU A 52 5.16 1.18 2.02
C LEU A 52 4.19 0.48 1.06
N VAL A 53 4.72 -0.05 -0.01
CA VAL A 53 3.97 -0.72 -1.07
C VAL A 53 4.54 -2.12 -1.32
N SER A 54 3.83 -2.99 -2.04
CA SER A 54 4.28 -4.37 -2.27
C SER A 54 5.69 -4.47 -2.87
N TRP A 55 6.11 -3.51 -3.68
CA TRP A 55 7.47 -3.43 -4.23
C TRP A 55 8.48 -2.73 -3.30
N SER A 56 8.12 -2.46 -2.07
CA SER A 56 9.05 -2.18 -0.97
C SER A 56 9.70 -3.46 -0.44
N LEU A 57 9.12 -4.63 -0.73
CA LEU A 57 9.73 -5.91 -0.45
C LEU A 57 10.66 -6.31 -1.60
N LYS A 58 11.90 -6.64 -1.26
CA LYS A 58 12.90 -7.06 -2.25
C LYS A 58 12.55 -8.43 -2.84
N ARG A 59 12.24 -8.47 -4.12
CA ARG A 59 11.86 -9.71 -4.83
C ARG A 59 12.61 -9.80 -6.15
N PRO A 60 13.01 -11.01 -6.61
CA PRO A 60 13.66 -11.18 -7.91
C PRO A 60 12.77 -10.66 -9.05
N LYS A 61 13.37 -9.93 -9.98
CA LYS A 61 12.74 -9.41 -11.22
C LYS A 61 11.55 -8.45 -10.99
N VAL A 62 11.34 -7.95 -9.78
CA VAL A 62 10.31 -6.95 -9.46
C VAL A 62 11.00 -5.61 -9.21
N LEU A 63 10.33 -4.52 -9.61
CA LEU A 63 10.78 -3.17 -9.26
C LEU A 63 10.89 -3.07 -7.73
N TYR A 64 11.97 -2.46 -7.25
CA TYR A 64 12.22 -2.28 -5.84
C TYR A 64 12.33 -0.80 -5.50
N SER A 65 11.59 -0.36 -4.48
CA SER A 65 11.52 1.06 -4.11
C SER A 65 12.75 1.56 -3.33
N GLY A 66 13.53 0.66 -2.74
CA GLY A 66 14.59 1.00 -1.79
C GLY A 66 14.10 1.20 -0.34
N PHE A 67 12.80 1.32 -0.12
CA PHE A 67 12.19 1.50 1.21
C PHE A 67 11.85 0.14 1.83
N ASP A 68 12.85 -0.67 2.12
CA ASP A 68 12.67 -1.99 2.72
C ASP A 68 12.26 -1.87 4.20
N PRO A 69 11.19 -2.54 4.64
CA PRO A 69 10.75 -2.48 6.03
C PRO A 69 11.82 -2.93 7.02
N HIS A 70 12.66 -3.93 6.67
CA HIS A 70 13.75 -4.42 7.53
C HIS A 70 14.83 -3.35 7.74
N VAL A 71 15.08 -2.52 6.73
CA VAL A 71 16.06 -1.43 6.81
C VAL A 71 15.49 -0.23 7.57
N LEU A 72 14.19 0.03 7.45
CA LEU A 72 13.53 1.21 8.00
C LEU A 72 12.97 1.01 9.41
N ALA A 73 12.81 -0.22 9.87
CA ALA A 73 12.18 -0.52 11.16
C ALA A 73 12.76 0.24 12.35
N GLY A 74 14.07 0.54 12.33
CA GLY A 74 14.72 1.31 13.40
C GLY A 74 14.43 2.82 13.39
N GLU A 75 13.89 3.34 12.29
CA GLU A 75 13.72 4.77 12.07
C GLU A 75 12.24 5.23 12.19
N VAL A 76 11.28 4.30 12.30
CA VAL A 76 9.83 4.56 12.36
C VAL A 76 9.21 3.89 13.58
N ASP A 77 8.02 4.34 13.99
CA ASP A 77 7.34 3.80 15.17
C ASP A 77 6.53 2.54 14.84
N PHE A 78 5.94 2.47 13.66
CA PHE A 78 5.18 1.33 13.15
C PHE A 78 5.35 1.20 11.63
N ILE A 79 4.98 0.06 11.08
CA ILE A 79 5.01 -0.19 9.64
C ILE A 79 3.64 0.12 9.05
N SER A 80 3.61 0.91 8.01
CA SER A 80 2.42 1.33 7.29
C SER A 80 2.48 0.82 5.86
N VAL A 81 1.42 0.16 5.38
CA VAL A 81 1.42 -0.47 4.06
C VAL A 81 0.18 -0.09 3.25
N HIS A 82 0.38 0.14 1.96
CA HIS A 82 -0.69 0.26 0.97
C HIS A 82 -0.89 -1.10 0.32
N LEU A 83 -2.02 -1.73 0.57
CA LEU A 83 -2.29 -3.08 0.07
C LEU A 83 -3.75 -3.22 -0.35
N TYR A 84 -3.96 -3.35 -1.66
CA TYR A 84 -5.26 -3.54 -2.28
C TYR A 84 -5.39 -4.99 -2.74
N PRO A 85 -6.25 -5.79 -2.10
CA PRO A 85 -6.39 -7.19 -2.49
C PRO A 85 -6.93 -7.33 -3.91
N GLU A 86 -6.42 -8.33 -4.62
CA GLU A 86 -6.83 -8.65 -5.98
C GLU A 86 -7.74 -9.89 -6.00
N ALA A 87 -8.67 -9.91 -6.95
CA ALA A 87 -9.55 -11.07 -7.15
C ALA A 87 -8.76 -12.37 -7.29
N LYS A 88 -9.16 -13.39 -6.55
CA LYS A 88 -8.54 -14.73 -6.49
C LYS A 88 -7.10 -14.77 -5.98
N LYS A 89 -6.61 -13.68 -5.37
CA LYS A 89 -5.23 -13.57 -4.89
C LYS A 89 -5.12 -13.25 -3.39
N VAL A 90 -6.19 -13.33 -2.62
CA VAL A 90 -6.20 -12.98 -1.19
C VAL A 90 -5.08 -13.69 -0.43
N ASP A 91 -4.83 -14.98 -0.68
CA ASP A 91 -3.76 -15.72 -0.01
C ASP A 91 -2.36 -15.13 -0.32
N ALA A 92 -2.12 -14.75 -1.58
CA ALA A 92 -0.88 -14.11 -1.99
C ALA A 92 -0.73 -12.69 -1.42
N ASP A 93 -1.85 -11.98 -1.23
CA ASP A 93 -1.86 -10.65 -0.60
C ASP A 93 -1.57 -10.76 0.90
N ILE A 94 -2.10 -11.79 1.58
CA ILE A 94 -1.75 -12.09 2.98
C ILE A 94 -0.27 -12.48 3.11
N GLU A 95 0.26 -13.29 2.19
CA GLU A 95 1.70 -13.63 2.19
C GLU A 95 2.57 -12.39 1.92
N THR A 96 2.10 -11.48 1.08
CA THR A 96 2.76 -10.18 0.88
C THR A 96 2.76 -9.37 2.18
N LEU A 97 1.64 -9.32 2.91
CA LEU A 97 1.54 -8.63 4.19
C LEU A 97 2.53 -9.21 5.23
N ARG A 98 2.68 -10.53 5.28
CA ARG A 98 3.67 -11.20 6.15
C ARG A 98 5.09 -10.74 5.90
N GLY A 99 5.43 -10.43 4.65
CA GLY A 99 6.75 -9.91 4.28
C GLY A 99 7.10 -8.57 4.94
N PHE A 100 6.13 -7.84 5.48
CA PHE A 100 6.36 -6.59 6.22
C PHE A 100 6.58 -6.81 7.72
N ALA A 101 6.54 -8.03 8.22
CA ALA A 101 6.72 -8.33 9.64
C ALA A 101 8.19 -8.15 10.07
N VAL A 102 8.46 -7.08 10.80
CA VAL A 102 9.79 -6.69 11.28
C VAL A 102 9.80 -6.43 12.80
N GLY A 103 8.87 -7.06 13.52
CA GLY A 103 8.75 -6.90 14.98
C GLY A 103 8.09 -5.59 15.43
N LYS A 104 7.46 -4.86 14.51
CA LYS A 104 6.67 -3.66 14.80
C LYS A 104 5.21 -3.85 14.42
N PRO A 105 4.27 -3.13 15.04
CA PRO A 105 2.87 -3.13 14.60
C PRO A 105 2.78 -2.78 13.11
N ILE A 106 1.88 -3.43 12.39
CA ILE A 106 1.60 -3.13 10.98
C ILE A 106 0.21 -2.52 10.88
N VAL A 107 0.09 -1.40 10.18
CA VAL A 107 -1.18 -0.79 9.81
C VAL A 107 -1.33 -0.83 8.29
N ILE A 108 -2.41 -1.41 7.80
CA ILE A 108 -2.78 -1.28 6.40
C ILE A 108 -3.46 0.08 6.27
N GLU A 109 -2.68 1.12 5.98
CA GLU A 109 -3.16 2.51 6.00
C GLU A 109 -3.88 2.92 4.72
N GLU A 110 -3.76 2.09 3.69
CA GLU A 110 -4.45 2.33 2.43
C GLU A 110 -4.92 1.01 1.84
N THR A 111 -6.24 0.78 1.88
CA THR A 111 -6.88 -0.39 1.28
C THR A 111 -8.32 -0.08 0.87
N PHE A 112 -8.80 -0.73 -0.18
CA PHE A 112 -10.19 -0.65 -0.62
C PHE A 112 -10.48 -1.76 -1.65
N PRO A 113 -11.74 -2.22 -1.85
CA PRO A 113 -12.06 -3.31 -2.78
C PRO A 113 -12.08 -2.87 -4.26
N LEU A 114 -11.00 -2.25 -4.74
CA LEU A 114 -10.90 -1.73 -6.11
C LEU A 114 -10.73 -2.83 -7.17
N LYS A 115 -10.19 -4.00 -6.76
CA LYS A 115 -9.79 -5.06 -7.69
C LYS A 115 -10.30 -6.44 -7.28
N CYS A 116 -11.19 -6.52 -6.31
CA CYS A 116 -11.76 -7.77 -5.80
C CYS A 116 -13.23 -7.60 -5.45
N SER A 117 -13.94 -8.71 -5.20
CA SER A 117 -15.31 -8.66 -4.71
C SER A 117 -15.38 -8.18 -3.26
N ARG A 118 -16.59 -7.81 -2.82
CA ARG A 118 -16.86 -7.45 -1.42
C ARG A 118 -16.51 -8.59 -0.45
N GLU A 119 -16.83 -9.81 -0.85
CA GLU A 119 -16.58 -11.02 -0.06
C GLU A 119 -15.08 -11.32 0.05
N GLU A 120 -14.34 -11.18 -1.04
CA GLU A 120 -12.88 -11.33 -1.04
C GLU A 120 -12.21 -10.24 -0.18
N PHE A 121 -12.70 -9.01 -0.25
CA PHE A 121 -12.21 -7.93 0.61
C PHE A 121 -12.48 -8.20 2.08
N ALA A 122 -13.68 -8.62 2.43
CA ALA A 122 -14.02 -9.01 3.81
C ALA A 122 -13.16 -10.19 4.29
N ARG A 123 -12.89 -11.19 3.42
CA ARG A 123 -11.95 -12.28 3.69
C ARG A 123 -10.54 -11.75 3.96
N PHE A 124 -10.04 -10.87 3.10
CA PHE A 124 -8.71 -10.24 3.27
C PHE A 124 -8.60 -9.52 4.62
N LEU A 125 -9.56 -8.67 4.96
CA LEU A 125 -9.55 -7.97 6.24
C LEU A 125 -9.56 -8.93 7.43
N ARG A 126 -10.39 -9.98 7.39
CA ARG A 126 -10.47 -10.99 8.44
C ARG A 126 -9.16 -11.77 8.61
N GLU A 127 -8.57 -12.24 7.52
CA GLU A 127 -7.33 -13.03 7.56
C GLU A 127 -6.11 -12.18 7.89
N SER A 128 -6.10 -10.90 7.54
CA SER A 128 -5.02 -9.98 7.88
C SER A 128 -4.95 -9.63 9.37
N LYS A 129 -5.98 -9.90 10.19
CA LYS A 129 -6.01 -9.63 11.64
C LYS A 129 -4.83 -10.23 12.41
N SER A 130 -4.34 -11.37 11.99
CA SER A 130 -3.19 -12.02 12.64
C SER A 130 -1.86 -11.33 12.32
N HIS A 131 -1.86 -10.36 11.40
CA HIS A 131 -0.65 -9.71 10.88
C HIS A 131 -0.71 -8.19 10.96
N ALA A 132 -1.90 -7.58 10.99
CA ALA A 132 -2.11 -6.14 11.03
C ALA A 132 -2.85 -5.73 12.31
N SER A 133 -2.46 -4.58 12.86
CA SER A 133 -3.04 -3.96 14.05
C SER A 133 -4.18 -2.99 13.69
N GLY A 134 -4.33 -2.60 12.42
CA GLY A 134 -5.35 -1.66 11.99
C GLY A 134 -5.46 -1.54 10.48
N TRP A 135 -6.57 -0.95 10.04
CA TRP A 135 -6.89 -0.74 8.63
C TRP A 135 -7.50 0.64 8.42
N ILE A 136 -7.12 1.33 7.35
CA ILE A 136 -7.70 2.60 6.91
C ILE A 136 -8.19 2.42 5.49
N GLY A 137 -9.48 2.67 5.28
CA GLY A 137 -10.09 2.64 3.95
C GLY A 137 -9.66 3.85 3.12
N PHE A 138 -9.15 3.62 1.92
CA PHE A 138 -8.82 4.69 0.99
C PHE A 138 -10.09 5.21 0.30
N TYR A 139 -10.82 6.05 1.01
CA TYR A 139 -12.04 6.64 0.50
C TYR A 139 -12.24 8.07 1.05
N TRP A 140 -12.51 8.99 0.13
CA TRP A 140 -12.92 10.34 0.44
C TRP A 140 -14.16 10.68 -0.37
N GLY A 141 -15.29 10.85 0.29
CA GLY A 141 -16.57 11.10 -0.38
C GLY A 141 -17.74 11.12 0.58
N ARG A 142 -18.91 10.72 0.09
CA ARG A 142 -20.15 10.67 0.87
C ARG A 142 -20.02 9.68 2.04
N THR A 143 -20.58 10.06 3.16
CA THR A 143 -20.71 9.14 4.30
C THR A 143 -21.64 7.96 3.97
N LEU A 144 -21.54 6.88 4.72
CA LEU A 144 -22.45 5.74 4.56
C LEU A 144 -23.93 6.15 4.66
N ALA A 145 -24.25 7.08 5.58
CA ALA A 145 -25.62 7.58 5.74
C ALA A 145 -26.13 8.36 4.51
N GLU A 146 -25.26 9.10 3.86
CA GLU A 146 -25.56 9.81 2.61
C GLU A 146 -25.68 8.84 1.43
N CYS A 147 -24.78 7.87 1.31
CA CYS A 147 -24.85 6.82 0.29
C CYS A 147 -26.17 6.03 0.38
N ARG A 148 -26.62 5.67 1.58
CA ARG A 148 -27.87 4.93 1.79
C ARG A 148 -29.13 5.75 1.42
N LYS A 149 -29.06 7.07 1.43
CA LYS A 149 -30.18 7.95 1.02
C LYS A 149 -30.18 8.21 -0.49
N SER A 150 -29.08 7.95 -1.15
CA SER A 150 -28.95 8.16 -2.60
C SER A 150 -29.70 7.10 -3.40
N ARG A 151 -30.12 7.47 -4.61
CA ARG A 151 -30.70 6.54 -5.59
C ARG A 151 -29.68 6.11 -6.68
N GLU A 152 -28.44 6.58 -6.57
CA GLU A 152 -27.37 6.26 -7.51
C GLU A 152 -26.82 4.86 -7.23
N ILE A 153 -26.62 4.07 -8.29
CA ILE A 153 -26.04 2.72 -8.19
C ILE A 153 -24.64 2.77 -7.60
N ALA A 154 -23.85 3.77 -7.98
CA ALA A 154 -22.51 3.95 -7.44
C ALA A 154 -22.50 4.14 -5.91
N ASP A 155 -23.46 4.90 -5.38
CA ASP A 155 -23.59 5.10 -3.94
C ASP A 155 -24.07 3.83 -3.22
N ALA A 156 -24.94 3.03 -3.84
CA ALA A 156 -25.33 1.73 -3.30
C ALA A 156 -24.13 0.76 -3.21
N MET A 157 -23.27 0.72 -4.23
CA MET A 157 -22.03 -0.04 -4.19
C MET A 157 -21.09 0.49 -3.09
N MET A 158 -20.91 1.80 -3.02
CA MET A 158 -20.08 2.44 -2.01
C MET A 158 -20.57 2.14 -0.60
N ALA A 159 -21.89 2.22 -0.37
CA ALA A 159 -22.48 1.87 0.91
C ALA A 159 -22.12 0.44 1.33
N SER A 160 -22.22 -0.52 0.41
CA SER A 160 -21.88 -1.92 0.69
C SER A 160 -20.42 -2.12 1.10
N TRP A 161 -19.51 -1.33 0.58
CA TRP A 161 -18.08 -1.38 0.92
C TRP A 161 -17.80 -0.68 2.26
N LEU A 162 -18.40 0.49 2.49
CA LEU A 162 -18.25 1.24 3.75
C LEU A 162 -18.80 0.47 4.94
N GLU A 163 -19.85 -0.32 4.75
CA GLU A 163 -20.42 -1.19 5.78
C GLU A 163 -19.40 -2.18 6.35
N ILE A 164 -18.46 -2.68 5.54
CA ILE A 164 -17.44 -3.63 6.01
C ILE A 164 -16.58 -2.99 7.11
N PHE A 165 -16.28 -1.69 7.00
CA PHE A 165 -15.50 -0.98 8.02
C PHE A 165 -16.30 -0.59 9.24
N GLN A 166 -17.65 -0.44 9.14
CA GLN A 166 -18.50 -0.05 10.26
C GLN A 166 -18.92 -1.22 11.16
N VAL A 167 -19.21 -2.37 10.58
CA VAL A 167 -19.65 -3.56 11.34
C VAL A 167 -18.50 -4.13 12.20
N GLY A 168 -17.33 -3.54 12.09
CA GLY A 168 -16.11 -4.13 12.60
C GLY A 168 -15.71 -5.30 11.70
N ILE A 169 -14.42 -5.50 11.55
CA ILE A 169 -13.89 -6.64 10.80
C ILE A 169 -14.25 -7.90 11.60
N PRO A 170 -15.13 -8.79 11.10
CA PRO A 170 -15.63 -9.94 11.84
C PRO A 170 -14.54 -10.93 12.21
#